data_c099fadc24b5de388276452b52f615a2
#
_entry.id   c099fadc24b5de388276452b52f615a2
#
_cell.length_a   1.000
_cell.length_b   1.000
_cell.length_c   1.000
_cell.angle_alpha   90.00
_cell.angle_beta   90.00
_cell.angle_gamma   90.00
#
_symmetry.space_group_name_H-M   'P 1'
#
loop_
_entity.id
_entity.type
_entity.pdbx_description
1 polymer ?
#
loop_
_entity_poly.entity_id
_entity_poly.type
_entity_poly.pdbx_seq_one_letter_code
_entity_poly.pdbx_strand_id
1 'polypeptide(L)'
;MKKRIYKEDNYKMSKWSGGNTRELAIYPEKAEYLDRDFLWRLSSADSDLEESSFTKLPDYDRILMVLEGSVVLAHGEERTASLSAYEYDAFDGAIKTKCFGKLIKDYNLIYRKGCKGRMELVDLTEEAQHVESQFEGSRCLGIYSAEGYTVVSADGKTDMVKADEQMVIELEPGEEVSLSVMGQGKCILTEVAFEKEEVLDFSQETAEGGETQTGGSDFALALKLSLGNNRWSGAMRKMKKKGLLYSPELEKKLRFLDKYFISGLVWCIGIILCILLLPAGVSGAAVFGLVIAFSLVDVFLISPLIYLMVLPRPISAHIKSSENLTAYEQKIFEEQLNFDPQQERLKHKYRDRSGETYDGAADFWRKMNK
;
A
#
# COMPACT_ATOMS: atom_id res chain seq x y z
N MET A 1 -21.44 -17.91 7.29
CA MET A 1 -20.82 -16.90 8.18
C MET A 1 -19.38 -17.28 8.53
N LYS A 2 -18.42 -16.39 8.33
CA LYS A 2 -17.00 -16.53 8.71
C LYS A 2 -16.66 -15.45 9.74
N LYS A 3 -15.98 -15.83 10.84
CA LYS A 3 -15.67 -14.95 11.95
C LYS A 3 -14.18 -14.97 12.27
N ARG A 4 -13.58 -13.80 12.52
CA ARG A 4 -12.17 -13.66 12.90
C ARG A 4 -11.98 -12.54 13.91
N ILE A 5 -11.09 -12.75 14.90
CA ILE A 5 -10.62 -11.73 15.83
C ILE A 5 -9.18 -11.39 15.49
N TYR A 6 -8.92 -10.12 15.24
CA TYR A 6 -7.60 -9.56 15.02
C TYR A 6 -7.10 -8.93 16.32
N LYS A 7 -5.86 -9.19 16.66
CA LYS A 7 -5.18 -8.74 17.88
C LYS A 7 -3.92 -7.98 17.51
N GLU A 8 -3.27 -7.39 18.47
CA GLU A 8 -2.06 -6.57 18.27
C GLU A 8 -1.01 -7.28 17.39
N ASP A 9 -0.78 -8.57 17.62
CA ASP A 9 0.17 -9.38 16.82
C ASP A 9 -0.23 -9.55 15.34
N ASN A 10 -1.49 -9.30 15.01
CA ASN A 10 -2.01 -9.40 13.64
C ASN A 10 -1.98 -8.05 12.90
N TYR A 11 -1.76 -6.95 13.60
CA TYR A 11 -1.85 -5.62 13.02
C TYR A 11 -0.61 -5.25 12.21
N LYS A 12 -0.82 -4.74 11.01
CA LYS A 12 0.26 -4.12 10.24
C LYS A 12 0.49 -2.70 10.73
N MET A 13 1.68 -2.46 11.27
CA MET A 13 2.09 -1.14 11.72
C MET A 13 2.73 -0.35 10.60
N SER A 14 2.30 0.87 10.38
CA SER A 14 2.93 1.82 9.49
C SER A 14 3.26 3.12 10.21
N LYS A 15 4.49 3.63 10.01
CA LYS A 15 4.92 4.92 10.53
C LYS A 15 4.82 5.98 9.46
N TRP A 16 4.32 7.14 9.84
CA TRP A 16 4.31 8.33 9.01
C TRP A 16 4.86 9.53 9.79
N SER A 17 4.96 10.71 9.19
CA SER A 17 5.62 11.88 9.80
C SER A 17 4.96 12.37 11.10
N GLY A 18 3.71 12.01 11.35
CA GLY A 18 2.92 12.50 12.50
C GLY A 18 2.54 11.45 13.52
N GLY A 19 2.93 10.19 13.35
CA GLY A 19 2.52 9.14 14.28
C GLY A 19 2.57 7.75 13.66
N ASN A 20 1.73 6.87 14.18
CA ASN A 20 1.64 5.48 13.74
C ASN A 20 0.20 5.17 13.29
N THR A 21 0.07 4.26 12.35
CA THR A 21 -1.23 3.69 11.98
C THR A 21 -1.16 2.17 12.12
N ARG A 22 -2.13 1.61 12.83
CA ARG A 22 -2.40 0.18 12.94
C ARG A 22 -3.50 -0.18 11.95
N GLU A 23 -3.20 -1.03 10.97
CA GLU A 23 -4.21 -1.64 10.12
C GLU A 23 -4.83 -2.80 10.88
N LEU A 24 -6.10 -2.65 11.25
CA LEU A 24 -6.84 -3.60 12.08
C LEU A 24 -7.40 -4.74 11.23
N ALA A 25 -7.95 -4.40 10.06
CA ALA A 25 -8.44 -5.37 9.08
C ALA A 25 -8.53 -4.72 7.69
N ILE A 26 -8.42 -5.52 6.65
CA ILE A 26 -8.58 -5.11 5.25
C ILE A 26 -9.29 -6.22 4.48
N TYR A 27 -10.09 -5.87 3.46
CA TYR A 27 -10.79 -6.84 2.63
C TYR A 27 -10.68 -6.51 1.13
N PRO A 28 -10.35 -7.48 0.29
CA PRO A 28 -9.99 -8.88 0.59
C PRO A 28 -8.76 -8.99 1.50
N GLU A 29 -8.64 -10.09 2.26
CA GLU A 29 -7.57 -10.28 3.26
C GLU A 29 -6.14 -10.13 2.71
N LYS A 30 -5.96 -10.38 1.40
CA LYS A 30 -4.67 -10.27 0.71
C LYS A 30 -4.42 -8.89 0.09
N ALA A 31 -5.39 -7.98 0.16
CA ALA A 31 -5.25 -6.64 -0.37
C ALA A 31 -4.17 -5.85 0.40
N GLU A 32 -3.53 -4.93 -0.29
CA GLU A 32 -2.56 -4.02 0.31
C GLU A 32 -3.07 -2.58 0.22
N TYR A 33 -2.98 -1.85 1.34
CA TYR A 33 -3.46 -0.45 1.36
C TYR A 33 -2.83 0.41 0.26
N LEU A 34 -1.57 0.16 -0.10
CA LEU A 34 -0.84 0.95 -1.10
C LEU A 34 -1.28 0.64 -2.53
N ASP A 35 -1.78 -0.56 -2.79
CA ASP A 35 -2.19 -1.00 -4.13
C ASP A 35 -3.60 -0.50 -4.49
N ARG A 36 -4.37 -0.02 -3.50
CA ARG A 36 -5.74 0.51 -3.68
C ARG A 36 -6.70 -0.51 -4.31
N ASP A 37 -6.47 -1.79 -4.04
CA ASP A 37 -7.26 -2.92 -4.53
C ASP A 37 -8.25 -3.48 -3.49
N PHE A 38 -8.40 -2.81 -2.35
CA PHE A 38 -9.29 -3.23 -1.28
C PHE A 38 -10.71 -2.66 -1.44
N LEU A 39 -11.71 -3.40 -0.93
CA LEU A 39 -13.08 -2.91 -0.83
C LEU A 39 -13.31 -2.08 0.43
N TRP A 40 -12.76 -2.52 1.56
CA TRP A 40 -12.78 -1.75 2.80
C TRP A 40 -11.54 -2.03 3.66
N ARG A 41 -11.24 -1.07 4.52
CA ARG A 41 -10.12 -1.12 5.46
C ARG A 41 -10.51 -0.46 6.78
N LEU A 42 -10.21 -1.13 7.88
CA LEU A 42 -10.28 -0.62 9.24
C LEU A 42 -8.88 -0.32 9.76
N SER A 43 -8.70 0.84 10.35
CA SER A 43 -7.41 1.24 10.92
C SER A 43 -7.61 2.18 12.11
N SER A 44 -6.62 2.21 12.99
CA SER A 44 -6.51 3.19 14.07
C SER A 44 -5.17 3.90 13.95
N ALA A 45 -5.17 5.22 14.07
CA ALA A 45 -3.95 6.02 14.04
C ALA A 45 -3.83 6.87 15.29
N ASP A 46 -2.60 7.07 15.73
CA ASP A 46 -2.21 8.06 16.72
C ASP A 46 -1.37 9.15 16.07
N SER A 47 -1.56 10.40 16.50
CA SER A 47 -0.83 11.55 15.97
C SER A 47 -0.50 12.57 17.05
N ASP A 48 0.78 13.01 17.04
CA ASP A 48 1.30 14.06 17.92
C ASP A 48 1.34 15.42 17.22
N LEU A 49 1.04 15.50 15.91
CA LEU A 49 1.07 16.74 15.13
C LEU A 49 -0.15 17.61 15.39
N GLU A 50 0.09 18.93 15.46
CA GLU A 50 -0.99 19.92 15.54
C GLU A 50 -1.74 20.07 14.19
N GLU A 51 -1.09 19.77 13.07
CA GLU A 51 -1.70 19.76 11.74
C GLU A 51 -1.20 18.53 10.95
N SER A 52 -2.13 17.81 10.35
CA SER A 52 -1.83 16.72 9.42
C SER A 52 -2.77 16.77 8.20
N SER A 53 -2.48 15.97 7.18
CA SER A 53 -3.33 15.87 6.00
C SER A 53 -3.58 14.42 5.64
N PHE A 54 -4.84 14.10 5.36
CA PHE A 54 -5.21 12.77 4.88
C PHE A 54 -4.79 12.56 3.43
N THR A 55 -4.35 11.33 3.13
CA THR A 55 -4.10 10.90 1.75
C THR A 55 -5.39 10.97 0.95
N LYS A 56 -5.36 11.57 -0.23
CA LYS A 56 -6.50 11.56 -1.15
C LYS A 56 -6.74 10.14 -1.66
N LEU A 57 -8.00 9.72 -1.62
CA LEU A 57 -8.49 8.42 -2.09
C LEU A 57 -9.76 8.64 -2.92
N PRO A 58 -9.63 8.99 -4.22
CA PRO A 58 -10.77 9.39 -5.05
C PRO A 58 -11.86 8.31 -5.18
N ASP A 59 -11.46 7.04 -5.13
CA ASP A 59 -12.33 5.88 -5.31
C ASP A 59 -12.94 5.37 -4.00
N TYR A 60 -12.75 6.11 -2.89
CA TYR A 60 -13.17 5.69 -1.56
C TYR A 60 -13.91 6.79 -0.82
N ASP A 61 -14.84 6.35 0.04
CA ASP A 61 -15.42 7.16 1.10
C ASP A 61 -14.80 6.78 2.44
N ARG A 62 -14.92 7.67 3.42
CA ARG A 62 -14.35 7.50 4.77
C ARG A 62 -15.36 7.83 5.85
N ILE A 63 -15.27 7.09 6.96
CA ILE A 63 -15.88 7.46 8.23
C ILE A 63 -14.77 7.42 9.28
N LEU A 64 -14.52 8.55 9.94
CA LEU A 64 -13.49 8.69 10.93
C LEU A 64 -14.12 9.07 12.27
N MET A 65 -13.85 8.26 13.31
CA MET A 65 -14.23 8.53 14.69
C MET A 65 -12.99 8.89 15.50
N VAL A 66 -13.09 9.94 16.30
CA VAL A 66 -12.05 10.29 17.28
C VAL A 66 -12.21 9.36 18.48
N LEU A 67 -11.14 8.71 18.92
CA LEU A 67 -11.11 7.87 20.13
C LEU A 67 -10.60 8.67 21.32
N GLU A 68 -9.53 9.44 21.12
CA GLU A 68 -8.90 10.27 22.16
C GLU A 68 -8.60 11.66 21.61
N GLY A 69 -8.77 12.68 22.45
CA GLY A 69 -8.54 14.08 22.09
C GLY A 69 -9.72 14.74 21.40
N SER A 70 -9.43 15.76 20.61
CA SER A 70 -10.41 16.47 19.78
C SER A 70 -9.74 16.99 18.51
N VAL A 71 -10.49 17.07 17.41
CA VAL A 71 -9.97 17.51 16.11
C VAL A 71 -10.93 18.47 15.42
N VAL A 72 -10.36 19.27 14.53
CA VAL A 72 -11.11 19.97 13.48
C VAL A 72 -10.68 19.41 12.15
N LEU A 73 -11.61 18.84 11.41
CA LEU A 73 -11.42 18.37 10.05
C LEU A 73 -11.83 19.48 9.08
N ALA A 74 -10.92 19.92 8.22
CA ALA A 74 -11.21 20.88 7.15
C ALA A 74 -11.22 20.18 5.80
N HIS A 75 -12.40 20.08 5.18
CA HIS A 75 -12.65 19.41 3.90
C HIS A 75 -12.63 20.47 2.77
N GLY A 76 -11.47 20.60 2.13
CA GLY A 76 -11.28 21.66 1.14
C GLY A 76 -11.45 23.04 1.77
N GLU A 77 -12.22 23.89 1.06
CA GLU A 77 -12.64 25.23 1.53
C GLU A 77 -14.13 25.28 1.91
N GLU A 78 -14.84 24.15 1.77
CA GLU A 78 -16.31 24.12 1.79
C GLU A 78 -16.88 23.73 3.16
N ARG A 79 -16.22 22.86 3.91
CA ARG A 79 -16.76 22.31 5.15
C ARG A 79 -15.69 22.06 6.21
N THR A 80 -16.06 22.36 7.45
CA THR A 80 -15.30 21.93 8.63
C THR A 80 -16.20 21.10 9.55
N ALA A 81 -15.60 20.11 10.22
CA ALA A 81 -16.25 19.33 11.27
C ALA A 81 -15.37 19.38 12.52
N SER A 82 -15.94 19.77 13.65
CA SER A 82 -15.27 19.70 14.96
C SER A 82 -15.74 18.46 15.67
N LEU A 83 -14.81 17.59 16.07
CA LEU A 83 -15.10 16.29 16.68
C LEU A 83 -14.39 16.18 18.02
N SER A 84 -15.14 15.80 19.03
CA SER A 84 -14.65 15.33 20.33
C SER A 84 -14.54 13.81 20.35
N ALA A 85 -14.03 13.25 21.45
CA ALA A 85 -13.94 11.80 21.61
C ALA A 85 -15.31 11.12 21.37
N TYR A 86 -15.29 10.06 20.55
CA TYR A 86 -16.43 9.27 20.12
C TYR A 86 -17.43 9.96 19.18
N GLU A 87 -17.12 11.16 18.71
CA GLU A 87 -17.80 11.76 17.57
C GLU A 87 -17.12 11.35 16.26
N TYR A 88 -17.90 11.25 15.18
CA TYR A 88 -17.39 10.87 13.87
C TYR A 88 -17.88 11.78 12.76
N ASP A 89 -17.14 11.75 11.66
CA ASP A 89 -17.49 12.44 10.42
C ASP A 89 -17.31 11.50 9.23
N ALA A 90 -18.25 11.61 8.28
CA ALA A 90 -18.21 10.88 7.01
C ALA A 90 -17.90 11.83 5.86
N PHE A 91 -16.94 11.48 5.02
CA PHE A 91 -16.49 12.34 3.93
C PHE A 91 -15.92 11.58 2.74
N ASP A 92 -16.01 12.21 1.57
CA ASP A 92 -15.42 11.71 0.33
C ASP A 92 -13.90 11.74 0.40
N GLY A 93 -13.26 10.60 0.18
CA GLY A 93 -11.81 10.47 0.16
C GLY A 93 -11.11 11.25 -0.96
N ALA A 94 -11.82 11.71 -1.99
CA ALA A 94 -11.29 12.60 -3.03
C ALA A 94 -11.00 14.01 -2.51
N ILE A 95 -11.71 14.45 -1.46
CA ILE A 95 -11.57 15.80 -0.92
C ILE A 95 -10.26 15.92 -0.14
N LYS A 96 -9.49 16.99 -0.39
CA LYS A 96 -8.30 17.29 0.40
C LYS A 96 -8.73 17.65 1.81
N THR A 97 -8.50 16.76 2.76
CA THR A 97 -8.88 16.94 4.16
C THR A 97 -7.64 17.19 5.01
N LYS A 98 -7.65 18.27 5.78
CA LYS A 98 -6.69 18.56 6.84
C LYS A 98 -7.29 18.23 8.20
N CYS A 99 -6.46 17.76 9.12
CA CYS A 99 -6.81 17.51 10.50
C CYS A 99 -5.98 18.42 11.40
N PHE A 100 -6.65 19.17 12.24
CA PHE A 100 -6.06 20.02 13.27
C PHE A 100 -6.42 19.46 14.63
N GLY A 101 -5.43 19.06 15.40
CA GLY A 101 -5.55 18.47 16.72
C GLY A 101 -4.21 17.96 17.19
N LYS A 102 -4.06 17.70 18.48
CA LYS A 102 -2.81 17.23 19.08
C LYS A 102 -3.09 16.08 20.03
N LEU A 103 -2.19 15.09 20.04
CA LEU A 103 -2.34 13.89 20.87
C LEU A 103 -3.68 13.21 20.63
N ILE A 104 -3.96 12.93 19.35
CA ILE A 104 -5.20 12.30 18.94
C ILE A 104 -5.01 10.81 18.68
N LYS A 105 -6.06 10.05 18.92
CA LYS A 105 -6.22 8.68 18.44
C LYS A 105 -7.53 8.60 17.68
N ASP A 106 -7.52 7.98 16.51
CA ASP A 106 -8.71 7.79 15.66
C ASP A 106 -8.99 6.31 15.36
N TYR A 107 -10.22 6.06 14.92
CA TYR A 107 -10.66 4.83 14.28
C TYR A 107 -11.27 5.18 12.93
N ASN A 108 -10.78 4.56 11.86
CA ASN A 108 -11.07 4.96 10.50
C ASN A 108 -11.55 3.77 9.67
N LEU A 109 -12.76 3.88 9.12
CA LEU A 109 -13.29 3.02 8.09
C LEU A 109 -13.11 3.70 6.74
N ILE A 110 -12.40 3.06 5.82
CA ILE A 110 -12.27 3.45 4.42
C ILE A 110 -12.94 2.37 3.60
N TYR A 111 -13.87 2.74 2.71
CA TYR A 111 -14.58 1.79 1.86
C TYR A 111 -14.73 2.32 0.45
N ARG A 112 -14.69 1.41 -0.53
CA ARG A 112 -14.76 1.76 -1.95
C ARG A 112 -16.10 2.38 -2.30
N LYS A 113 -16.11 3.38 -3.16
CA LYS A 113 -17.34 3.96 -3.73
C LYS A 113 -18.11 2.88 -4.47
N GLY A 114 -19.44 2.85 -4.28
CA GLY A 114 -20.31 1.73 -4.67
C GLY A 114 -20.65 0.80 -3.51
N CYS A 115 -19.74 0.58 -2.56
CA CYS A 115 -20.05 -0.05 -1.29
C CYS A 115 -20.90 0.88 -0.40
N LYS A 116 -21.63 0.30 0.54
CA LYS A 116 -22.33 1.04 1.60
C LYS A 116 -21.58 0.82 2.91
N GLY A 117 -21.27 1.90 3.63
CA GLY A 117 -20.54 1.84 4.90
C GLY A 117 -21.29 2.56 6.02
N ARG A 118 -21.24 2.03 7.24
CA ARG A 118 -21.72 2.72 8.45
C ARG A 118 -20.80 2.47 9.63
N MET A 119 -20.90 3.35 10.61
CA MET A 119 -20.21 3.27 11.89
C MET A 119 -21.15 3.74 13.00
N GLU A 120 -21.13 3.07 14.13
CA GLU A 120 -21.96 3.36 15.29
C GLU A 120 -21.19 3.11 16.58
N LEU A 121 -21.36 4.00 17.56
CA LEU A 121 -20.84 3.81 18.92
C LEU A 121 -21.89 3.13 19.78
N VAL A 122 -21.49 2.14 20.54
CA VAL A 122 -22.32 1.47 21.54
C VAL A 122 -21.67 1.60 22.93
N ASP A 123 -22.37 2.21 23.85
CA ASP A 123 -22.04 2.16 25.28
C ASP A 123 -22.45 0.79 25.82
N LEU A 124 -21.47 -0.01 26.21
CA LEU A 124 -21.70 -1.39 26.67
C LEU A 124 -22.29 -1.44 28.07
N THR A 125 -23.23 -2.35 28.24
CA THR A 125 -23.85 -2.67 29.53
C THR A 125 -23.74 -4.17 29.82
N GLU A 126 -24.07 -4.59 31.04
CA GLU A 126 -24.14 -6.02 31.41
C GLU A 126 -25.29 -6.75 30.72
N GLU A 127 -26.29 -6.02 30.19
CA GLU A 127 -27.40 -6.57 29.42
C GLU A 127 -27.05 -6.67 27.93
N ALA A 128 -27.44 -7.77 27.30
CA ALA A 128 -27.20 -8.00 25.87
C ALA A 128 -28.00 -7.01 25.03
N GLN A 129 -27.29 -6.23 24.21
CA GLN A 129 -27.84 -5.28 23.26
C GLN A 129 -27.85 -5.91 21.89
N HIS A 130 -29.02 -6.00 21.25
CA HIS A 130 -29.14 -6.59 19.93
C HIS A 130 -28.58 -5.65 18.85
N VAL A 131 -27.83 -6.21 17.91
CA VAL A 131 -27.22 -5.48 16.79
C VAL A 131 -27.90 -5.92 15.51
N GLU A 132 -28.63 -4.99 14.88
CA GLU A 132 -29.29 -5.23 13.60
C GLU A 132 -28.39 -4.83 12.43
N SER A 133 -28.26 -5.72 11.45
CA SER A 133 -27.66 -5.38 10.17
C SER A 133 -28.58 -4.41 9.42
N GLN A 134 -28.00 -3.34 8.86
CA GLN A 134 -28.76 -2.31 8.14
C GLN A 134 -28.69 -2.51 6.62
N PHE A 135 -27.83 -3.40 6.14
CA PHE A 135 -27.62 -3.64 4.72
C PHE A 135 -27.94 -5.09 4.35
N GLU A 136 -28.31 -5.29 3.10
CA GLU A 136 -28.49 -6.60 2.48
C GLU A 136 -27.27 -6.96 1.60
N GLY A 137 -27.24 -8.19 1.09
CA GLY A 137 -26.19 -8.67 0.21
C GLY A 137 -24.96 -9.21 0.96
N SER A 138 -23.83 -9.29 0.28
CA SER A 138 -22.55 -9.61 0.91
C SER A 138 -22.14 -8.47 1.82
N ARG A 139 -21.79 -8.79 3.06
CA ARG A 139 -21.41 -7.76 4.02
C ARG A 139 -20.43 -8.22 5.06
N CYS A 140 -19.72 -7.26 5.63
CA CYS A 140 -18.82 -7.45 6.76
C CYS A 140 -19.26 -6.58 7.92
N LEU A 141 -19.42 -7.21 9.10
CA LEU A 141 -19.66 -6.52 10.36
C LEU A 141 -18.35 -6.47 11.13
N GLY A 142 -17.92 -5.28 11.54
CA GLY A 142 -16.76 -5.06 12.39
C GLY A 142 -17.19 -4.69 13.81
N ILE A 143 -16.58 -5.30 14.82
CA ILE A 143 -16.78 -5.00 16.23
C ILE A 143 -15.42 -4.67 16.83
N TYR A 144 -15.19 -3.42 17.19
CA TYR A 144 -13.94 -2.96 17.81
C TYR A 144 -14.21 -2.56 19.26
N SER A 145 -13.54 -3.19 20.20
CA SER A 145 -13.62 -2.81 21.60
C SER A 145 -12.69 -1.61 21.87
N ALA A 146 -13.26 -0.41 21.89
CA ALA A 146 -12.50 0.83 22.07
C ALA A 146 -12.06 1.02 23.52
N GLU A 147 -12.89 0.61 24.48
CA GLU A 147 -12.61 0.63 25.90
C GLU A 147 -13.14 -0.65 26.56
N GLY A 148 -12.44 -1.14 27.59
CA GLY A 148 -12.86 -2.28 28.39
C GLY A 148 -12.84 -3.59 27.63
N TYR A 149 -14.00 -4.25 27.52
CA TYR A 149 -14.15 -5.49 26.77
C TYR A 149 -15.57 -5.64 26.22
N THR A 150 -15.69 -6.29 25.07
CA THR A 150 -16.96 -6.60 24.43
C THR A 150 -17.14 -8.11 24.37
N VAL A 151 -18.24 -8.60 24.91
CA VAL A 151 -18.71 -9.98 24.73
C VAL A 151 -19.67 -9.98 23.55
N VAL A 152 -19.31 -10.68 22.50
CA VAL A 152 -20.07 -10.76 21.24
C VAL A 152 -20.73 -12.13 21.16
N SER A 153 -22.07 -12.18 21.08
CA SER A 153 -22.81 -13.40 20.80
C SER A 153 -23.31 -13.37 19.36
N ALA A 154 -22.89 -14.34 18.56
CA ALA A 154 -23.31 -14.51 17.17
C ALA A 154 -23.83 -15.94 16.97
N ASP A 155 -25.11 -16.09 16.65
CA ASP A 155 -25.81 -17.38 16.51
C ASP A 155 -25.57 -18.31 17.70
N GLY A 156 -25.66 -17.77 18.91
CA GLY A 156 -25.47 -18.51 20.17
C GLY A 156 -24.02 -18.88 20.51
N LYS A 157 -23.04 -18.47 19.69
CA LYS A 157 -21.63 -18.61 20.00
C LYS A 157 -21.07 -17.31 20.54
N THR A 158 -20.43 -17.38 21.68
CA THR A 158 -19.92 -16.21 22.41
C THR A 158 -18.40 -16.12 22.31
N ASP A 159 -17.90 -14.93 22.00
CA ASP A 159 -16.49 -14.58 21.99
C ASP A 159 -16.25 -13.29 22.79
N MET A 160 -15.05 -13.14 23.31
CA MET A 160 -14.64 -11.92 23.98
C MET A 160 -13.64 -11.16 23.11
N VAL A 161 -13.94 -9.89 22.87
CA VAL A 161 -13.09 -8.92 22.18
C VAL A 161 -12.57 -7.95 23.25
N LYS A 162 -11.28 -7.94 23.50
CA LYS A 162 -10.63 -7.06 24.51
C LYS A 162 -10.41 -5.68 23.92
N ALA A 163 -10.08 -4.73 24.80
CA ALA A 163 -9.70 -3.39 24.37
C ALA A 163 -8.62 -3.43 23.26
N ASP A 164 -8.80 -2.59 22.25
CA ASP A 164 -7.96 -2.50 21.04
C ASP A 164 -7.97 -3.76 20.12
N GLU A 165 -8.82 -4.76 20.39
CA GLU A 165 -9.03 -5.89 19.47
C GLU A 165 -10.20 -5.63 18.52
N GLN A 166 -10.10 -6.17 17.29
CA GLN A 166 -11.10 -6.06 16.23
C GLN A 166 -11.65 -7.43 15.85
N MET A 167 -12.97 -7.62 15.96
CA MET A 167 -13.67 -8.76 15.36
C MET A 167 -14.24 -8.36 14.00
N VAL A 168 -14.17 -9.26 13.03
CA VAL A 168 -14.87 -9.15 11.74
C VAL A 168 -15.70 -10.40 11.51
N ILE A 169 -16.95 -10.19 11.11
CA ILE A 169 -17.92 -11.23 10.72
C ILE A 169 -18.26 -11.01 9.25
N GLU A 170 -17.95 -11.98 8.40
CA GLU A 170 -18.29 -11.97 6.97
C GLU A 170 -19.58 -12.75 6.76
N LEU A 171 -20.54 -12.14 6.05
CA LEU A 171 -21.84 -12.72 5.72
C LEU A 171 -22.01 -12.75 4.20
N GLU A 172 -22.46 -13.88 3.69
CA GLU A 172 -22.82 -14.06 2.28
C GLU A 172 -24.24 -13.50 2.01
N PRO A 173 -24.60 -13.27 0.73
CA PRO A 173 -25.95 -12.86 0.39
C PRO A 173 -27.02 -13.83 0.95
N GLY A 174 -28.01 -13.27 1.65
CA GLY A 174 -29.08 -14.06 2.28
C GLY A 174 -28.69 -14.73 3.61
N GLU A 175 -27.43 -14.62 4.06
CA GLU A 175 -27.08 -15.02 5.43
C GLU A 175 -27.53 -13.94 6.42
N GLU A 176 -28.22 -14.36 7.47
CA GLU A 176 -28.57 -13.53 8.61
C GLU A 176 -27.79 -14.02 9.83
N VAL A 177 -27.51 -13.13 10.74
CA VAL A 177 -26.87 -13.44 12.02
C VAL A 177 -27.65 -12.80 13.17
N SER A 178 -27.97 -13.60 14.18
CA SER A 178 -28.47 -13.06 15.45
C SER A 178 -27.26 -12.58 16.26
N LEU A 179 -27.02 -11.27 16.22
CA LEU A 179 -25.86 -10.63 16.84
C LEU A 179 -26.27 -9.80 18.05
N SER A 180 -25.59 -9.99 19.16
CA SER A 180 -25.70 -9.11 20.33
C SER A 180 -24.34 -8.83 20.93
N VAL A 181 -24.22 -7.66 21.58
CA VAL A 181 -23.03 -7.22 22.29
C VAL A 181 -23.39 -6.86 23.73
N MET A 182 -22.49 -7.14 24.66
CA MET A 182 -22.57 -6.75 26.08
C MET A 182 -21.16 -6.60 26.64
N GLY A 183 -21.01 -6.02 27.80
CA GLY A 183 -19.68 -5.91 28.44
C GLY A 183 -19.50 -4.62 29.22
N GLN A 184 -18.29 -4.10 29.21
CA GLN A 184 -17.94 -2.87 29.93
C GLN A 184 -17.13 -1.95 29.01
N GLY A 185 -17.46 -0.66 29.02
CA GLY A 185 -16.78 0.37 28.24
C GLY A 185 -17.51 0.67 26.95
N LYS A 186 -16.79 0.81 25.86
CA LYS A 186 -17.33 1.27 24.56
C LYS A 186 -16.92 0.34 23.42
N CYS A 187 -17.86 0.10 22.54
CA CYS A 187 -17.67 -0.70 21.34
C CYS A 187 -18.03 0.14 20.09
N ILE A 188 -17.27 -0.01 19.05
CA ILE A 188 -17.57 0.59 17.73
C ILE A 188 -18.02 -0.52 16.81
N LEU A 189 -19.23 -0.38 16.29
CA LEU A 189 -19.79 -1.25 15.28
C LEU A 189 -19.57 -0.61 13.91
N THR A 190 -19.10 -1.39 12.96
CA THR A 190 -19.00 -1.00 11.55
C THR A 190 -19.68 -2.03 10.69
N GLU A 191 -20.27 -1.58 9.61
CA GLU A 191 -20.83 -2.47 8.59
C GLU A 191 -20.48 -1.96 7.22
N VAL A 192 -20.02 -2.84 6.35
CA VAL A 192 -19.79 -2.55 4.93
C VAL A 192 -20.49 -3.60 4.10
N ALA A 193 -21.40 -3.16 3.22
CA ALA A 193 -22.03 -4.02 2.22
C ALA A 193 -21.46 -3.75 0.84
N PHE A 194 -21.30 -4.81 0.06
CA PHE A 194 -20.74 -4.79 -1.28
C PHE A 194 -21.33 -5.87 -2.16
N GLU A 195 -21.27 -5.70 -3.47
CA GLU A 195 -21.63 -6.74 -4.42
C GLU A 195 -20.43 -7.66 -4.64
N LYS A 196 -20.67 -8.97 -4.58
CA LYS A 196 -19.60 -9.97 -4.68
C LYS A 196 -18.96 -10.02 -6.07
N GLU A 197 -19.69 -9.57 -7.10
CA GLU A 197 -19.17 -9.44 -8.46
C GLU A 197 -18.05 -8.40 -8.55
N GLU A 198 -18.09 -7.33 -7.73
CA GLU A 198 -17.00 -6.37 -7.65
C GLU A 198 -15.70 -6.97 -7.11
N VAL A 199 -15.77 -8.01 -6.26
CA VAL A 199 -14.58 -8.73 -5.75
C VAL A 199 -13.95 -9.62 -6.82
N LEU A 200 -14.77 -10.18 -7.72
CA LEU A 200 -14.28 -11.03 -8.81
C LEU A 200 -13.67 -10.22 -9.95
N ASP A 201 -14.13 -9.00 -10.16
CA ASP A 201 -13.61 -8.10 -11.20
C ASP A 201 -12.20 -7.59 -10.87
N PHE A 202 -11.83 -7.49 -9.59
CA PHE A 202 -10.46 -7.18 -9.19
C PHE A 202 -9.44 -8.23 -9.63
N SER A 203 -9.83 -9.49 -9.68
CA SER A 203 -8.97 -10.57 -10.20
C SER A 203 -9.06 -10.70 -11.72
N GLN A 204 -10.13 -10.16 -12.35
CA GLN A 204 -10.35 -10.20 -13.81
C GLN A 204 -9.96 -8.89 -14.50
N GLU A 205 -10.14 -7.70 -13.89
CA GLU A 205 -9.62 -6.45 -14.46
C GLU A 205 -8.09 -6.42 -14.52
N THR A 206 -7.40 -7.13 -13.63
CA THR A 206 -5.96 -7.40 -13.80
C THR A 206 -5.68 -8.39 -14.94
N ALA A 207 -6.70 -9.12 -15.45
CA ALA A 207 -6.57 -10.05 -16.58
C ALA A 207 -7.16 -9.54 -17.89
N GLU A 208 -8.15 -8.64 -17.88
CA GLU A 208 -8.85 -8.17 -19.08
C GLU A 208 -8.78 -6.65 -19.36
N GLY A 209 -8.36 -5.85 -18.40
CA GLY A 209 -8.23 -4.39 -18.55
C GLY A 209 -6.97 -3.94 -19.24
N GLY A 210 -6.91 -4.12 -20.54
CA GLY A 210 -5.89 -3.49 -21.36
C GLY A 210 -5.14 -4.42 -22.29
N GLU A 211 -5.80 -4.98 -23.26
CA GLU A 211 -5.20 -5.15 -24.58
C GLU A 211 -4.84 -3.79 -25.18
N THR A 212 -3.94 -3.07 -24.54
CA THR A 212 -3.03 -2.20 -25.29
C THR A 212 -1.92 -3.12 -25.79
N GLN A 213 -1.99 -3.45 -27.05
CA GLN A 213 -0.99 -4.12 -27.86
C GLN A 213 0.44 -3.72 -27.45
N THR A 214 0.99 -4.39 -26.48
CA THR A 214 2.41 -4.68 -26.37
C THR A 214 2.53 -6.18 -26.14
N GLY A 215 2.05 -6.95 -27.14
CA GLY A 215 2.19 -8.39 -27.23
C GLY A 215 3.65 -8.81 -27.38
N GLY A 216 4.44 -8.52 -26.36
CA GLY A 216 5.75 -9.08 -26.16
C GLY A 216 5.62 -10.11 -25.03
N SER A 217 6.15 -11.32 -25.25
CA SER A 217 6.30 -12.29 -24.18
C SER A 217 7.01 -11.62 -22.97
N ASP A 218 6.77 -12.09 -21.76
CA ASP A 218 7.49 -11.62 -20.54
C ASP A 218 8.99 -11.59 -20.74
N PHE A 219 9.53 -12.50 -21.55
CA PHE A 219 10.93 -12.51 -21.95
C PHE A 219 11.32 -11.25 -22.74
N ALA A 220 10.52 -10.82 -23.70
CA ALA A 220 10.80 -9.60 -24.49
C ALA A 220 10.75 -8.34 -23.60
N LEU A 221 9.85 -8.29 -22.62
CA LEU A 221 9.79 -7.21 -21.65
C LEU A 221 10.99 -7.23 -20.70
N ALA A 222 11.35 -8.41 -20.18
CA ALA A 222 12.54 -8.59 -19.35
C ALA A 222 13.81 -8.20 -20.11
N LEU A 223 13.94 -8.57 -21.38
CA LEU A 223 15.03 -8.16 -22.26
C LEU A 223 15.06 -6.63 -22.42
N LYS A 224 13.93 -5.98 -22.72
CA LYS A 224 13.85 -4.51 -22.82
C LYS A 224 14.25 -3.82 -21.52
N LEU A 225 13.84 -4.35 -20.39
CA LEU A 225 14.18 -3.82 -19.06
C LEU A 225 15.66 -4.03 -18.74
N SER A 226 16.24 -5.20 -19.03
CA SER A 226 17.65 -5.49 -18.81
C SER A 226 18.57 -4.68 -19.71
N LEU A 227 18.26 -4.50 -21.00
CA LEU A 227 19.00 -3.66 -21.94
C LEU A 227 18.92 -2.16 -21.62
N GLY A 228 17.87 -1.75 -20.92
CA GLY A 228 17.65 -0.36 -20.54
C GLY A 228 18.46 0.09 -19.35
N ASN A 229 19.09 -0.82 -18.65
CA ASN A 229 19.36 -0.62 -17.26
C ASN A 229 20.81 -0.91 -16.86
N ASN A 230 21.64 0.08 -16.99
CA ASN A 230 22.89 0.11 -16.22
C ASN A 230 22.79 1.01 -14.97
N ARG A 231 21.70 1.72 -14.78
CA ARG A 231 21.32 2.46 -13.56
C ARG A 231 19.85 2.83 -13.61
N TRP A 232 19.14 2.75 -12.48
CA TRP A 232 17.76 3.19 -12.27
C TRP A 232 17.42 4.51 -12.98
N SER A 233 18.33 5.48 -12.95
CA SER A 233 18.22 6.75 -13.67
C SER A 233 18.05 6.61 -15.20
N GLY A 234 18.54 5.52 -15.79
CA GLY A 234 18.41 5.24 -17.23
C GLY A 234 17.02 4.69 -17.59
N ALA A 235 16.52 3.74 -16.80
CA ALA A 235 15.18 3.17 -16.95
C ALA A 235 14.13 4.26 -16.76
N MET A 236 14.23 5.08 -15.72
CA MET A 236 13.32 6.20 -15.45
C MET A 236 13.32 7.25 -16.56
N ARG A 237 14.47 7.62 -17.12
CA ARG A 237 14.51 8.54 -18.27
C ARG A 237 13.85 7.96 -19.52
N LYS A 238 13.96 6.65 -19.75
CA LYS A 238 13.28 5.98 -20.87
C LYS A 238 11.77 5.90 -20.65
N MET A 239 11.33 5.67 -19.40
CA MET A 239 9.93 5.73 -19.02
C MET A 239 9.34 7.10 -19.26
N LYS A 240 10.02 8.15 -18.79
CA LYS A 240 9.63 9.55 -19.04
C LYS A 240 9.40 9.84 -20.52
N LYS A 241 10.32 9.38 -21.37
CA LYS A 241 10.21 9.56 -22.82
C LYS A 241 9.09 8.76 -23.47
N LYS A 242 8.61 7.68 -22.84
CA LYS A 242 7.59 6.77 -23.37
C LYS A 242 6.26 6.89 -22.65
N GLY A 243 6.14 7.74 -21.61
CA GLY A 243 4.93 7.88 -20.85
C GLY A 243 4.45 6.56 -20.21
N LEU A 244 5.36 5.78 -19.62
CA LEU A 244 5.03 4.49 -18.96
C LEU A 244 5.15 4.61 -17.46
N LEU A 245 4.18 4.09 -16.72
CA LEU A 245 4.18 3.92 -15.28
C LEU A 245 4.45 2.46 -14.92
N TYR A 246 5.26 2.23 -13.90
CA TYR A 246 5.51 0.91 -13.31
C TYR A 246 4.78 0.78 -11.98
N SER A 247 4.21 -0.40 -11.71
CA SER A 247 3.63 -0.67 -10.40
C SER A 247 4.69 -0.56 -9.29
N PRO A 248 4.29 -0.25 -8.05
CA PRO A 248 5.22 -0.17 -6.91
C PRO A 248 6.01 -1.46 -6.70
N GLU A 249 5.41 -2.61 -6.96
CA GLU A 249 6.07 -3.90 -6.85
C GLU A 249 7.16 -4.08 -7.91
N LEU A 250 6.84 -3.80 -9.18
CA LEU A 250 7.81 -3.85 -10.27
C LEU A 250 8.96 -2.86 -10.02
N GLU A 251 8.63 -1.65 -9.56
CA GLU A 251 9.62 -0.63 -9.20
C GLU A 251 10.56 -1.10 -8.10
N LYS A 252 10.04 -1.68 -7.01
CA LYS A 252 10.84 -2.22 -5.89
C LYS A 252 11.83 -3.30 -6.37
N LYS A 253 11.38 -4.20 -7.24
CA LYS A 253 12.22 -5.27 -7.81
C LYS A 253 13.27 -4.72 -8.77
N LEU A 254 12.93 -3.75 -9.61
CA LEU A 254 13.89 -3.07 -10.47
C LEU A 254 14.95 -2.30 -9.67
N ARG A 255 14.55 -1.60 -8.60
CA ARG A 255 15.49 -0.94 -7.68
C ARG A 255 16.44 -1.93 -7.00
N PHE A 256 15.93 -3.12 -6.64
CA PHE A 256 16.77 -4.19 -6.08
C PHE A 256 17.82 -4.68 -7.08
N LEU A 257 17.43 -4.96 -8.32
CA LEU A 257 18.35 -5.40 -9.38
C LEU A 257 19.44 -4.36 -9.66
N ASP A 258 19.09 -3.08 -9.66
CA ASP A 258 20.02 -1.97 -9.84
C ASP A 258 20.94 -1.76 -8.66
N LYS A 259 20.40 -1.78 -7.43
CA LYS A 259 21.17 -1.53 -6.21
C LYS A 259 22.34 -2.48 -6.07
N TYR A 260 22.14 -3.74 -6.41
CA TYR A 260 23.15 -4.78 -6.28
C TYR A 260 23.93 -5.00 -7.58
N PHE A 261 23.62 -4.25 -8.65
CA PHE A 261 24.28 -4.36 -9.95
C PHE A 261 24.40 -5.82 -10.42
N ILE A 262 23.31 -6.59 -10.24
CA ILE A 262 23.33 -8.06 -10.35
C ILE A 262 23.77 -8.50 -11.76
N SER A 263 23.27 -7.86 -12.81
CA SER A 263 23.66 -8.17 -14.19
C SER A 263 25.16 -7.92 -14.42
N GLY A 264 25.69 -6.81 -13.93
CA GLY A 264 27.12 -6.51 -14.04
C GLY A 264 27.99 -7.45 -13.23
N LEU A 265 27.55 -7.89 -12.05
CA LEU A 265 28.24 -8.88 -11.24
C LEU A 265 28.33 -10.24 -11.96
N VAL A 266 27.22 -10.70 -12.54
CA VAL A 266 27.17 -11.96 -13.32
C VAL A 266 28.09 -11.88 -14.53
N TRP A 267 28.09 -10.73 -15.24
CA TRP A 267 28.98 -10.49 -16.36
C TRP A 267 30.45 -10.55 -15.94
N CYS A 268 30.86 -9.88 -14.87
CA CYS A 268 32.23 -9.92 -14.35
C CYS A 268 32.67 -11.34 -13.97
N ILE A 269 31.82 -12.09 -13.24
CA ILE A 269 32.10 -13.47 -12.83
C ILE A 269 32.24 -14.36 -14.06
N GLY A 270 31.36 -14.23 -15.05
CA GLY A 270 31.42 -15.01 -16.28
C GLY A 270 32.69 -14.75 -17.08
N ILE A 271 33.15 -13.50 -17.21
CA ILE A 271 34.37 -13.17 -17.88
C ILE A 271 35.61 -13.77 -17.14
N ILE A 272 35.64 -13.63 -15.82
CA ILE A 272 36.70 -14.22 -15.00
C ILE A 272 36.77 -15.73 -15.22
N LEU A 273 35.62 -16.42 -15.20
CA LEU A 273 35.54 -17.87 -15.47
C LEU A 273 36.03 -18.22 -16.89
N CYS A 274 35.62 -17.45 -17.89
CA CYS A 274 36.07 -17.62 -19.25
C CYS A 274 37.60 -17.52 -19.35
N ILE A 275 38.22 -16.56 -18.69
CA ILE A 275 39.70 -16.36 -18.69
C ILE A 275 40.41 -17.50 -17.94
N LEU A 276 39.87 -17.92 -16.79
CA LEU A 276 40.45 -18.99 -15.95
C LEU A 276 40.40 -20.37 -16.62
N LEU A 277 39.38 -20.62 -17.46
CA LEU A 277 39.22 -21.90 -18.15
C LEU A 277 39.98 -21.96 -19.49
N LEU A 278 40.67 -20.92 -19.90
CA LEU A 278 41.44 -20.92 -21.13
C LEU A 278 42.75 -21.72 -20.96
N PRO A 279 43.06 -22.61 -21.93
CA PRO A 279 44.36 -23.30 -21.97
C PRO A 279 45.55 -22.31 -22.08
N ALA A 280 46.67 -22.65 -21.50
CA ALA A 280 47.89 -21.88 -21.65
C ALA A 280 48.32 -21.78 -23.14
N GLY A 281 48.60 -20.58 -23.63
CA GLY A 281 48.99 -20.33 -25.01
C GLY A 281 47.92 -19.90 -25.99
N VAL A 282 46.69 -19.65 -25.52
CA VAL A 282 45.59 -19.11 -26.35
C VAL A 282 45.96 -17.67 -26.77
N SER A 283 45.75 -17.36 -28.07
CA SER A 283 46.03 -16.02 -28.60
C SER A 283 45.09 -14.95 -28.01
N GLY A 284 45.57 -13.73 -27.81
CA GLY A 284 44.77 -12.61 -27.33
C GLY A 284 43.52 -12.33 -28.18
N ALA A 285 43.57 -12.58 -29.47
CA ALA A 285 42.43 -12.45 -30.37
C ALA A 285 41.34 -13.46 -30.05
N ALA A 286 41.68 -14.72 -29.70
CA ALA A 286 40.73 -15.73 -29.30
C ALA A 286 40.06 -15.43 -27.95
N VAL A 287 40.84 -14.90 -26.98
CA VAL A 287 40.35 -14.41 -25.70
C VAL A 287 39.33 -13.29 -25.93
N PHE A 288 39.66 -12.32 -26.76
CA PHE A 288 38.76 -11.19 -27.09
C PHE A 288 37.47 -11.67 -27.75
N GLY A 289 37.54 -12.60 -28.70
CA GLY A 289 36.38 -13.22 -29.33
C GLY A 289 35.47 -13.93 -28.33
N LEU A 290 36.07 -14.65 -27.35
CA LEU A 290 35.30 -15.34 -26.30
C LEU A 290 34.59 -14.35 -25.36
N VAL A 291 35.24 -13.27 -24.98
CA VAL A 291 34.65 -12.20 -24.15
C VAL A 291 33.48 -11.55 -24.85
N ILE A 292 33.59 -11.27 -26.16
CA ILE A 292 32.47 -10.73 -26.95
C ILE A 292 31.31 -11.72 -26.99
N ALA A 293 31.59 -12.99 -27.30
CA ALA A 293 30.57 -14.03 -27.39
C ALA A 293 29.84 -14.19 -26.04
N PHE A 294 30.56 -14.24 -24.94
CA PHE A 294 29.98 -14.31 -23.60
C PHE A 294 29.14 -13.06 -23.30
N SER A 295 29.63 -11.86 -23.64
CA SER A 295 28.89 -10.62 -23.40
C SER A 295 27.57 -10.59 -24.17
N LEU A 296 27.53 -11.11 -25.39
CA LEU A 296 26.28 -11.25 -26.15
C LEU A 296 25.32 -12.24 -25.49
N VAL A 297 25.81 -13.39 -25.03
CA VAL A 297 25.00 -14.37 -24.31
C VAL A 297 24.45 -13.77 -22.99
N ASP A 298 25.27 -13.04 -22.23
CA ASP A 298 24.81 -12.39 -21.02
C ASP A 298 23.70 -11.37 -21.31
N VAL A 299 23.92 -10.48 -22.24
CA VAL A 299 22.98 -9.39 -22.57
C VAL A 299 21.64 -9.93 -23.11
N PHE A 300 21.66 -10.92 -24.01
CA PHE A 300 20.46 -11.39 -24.69
C PHE A 300 19.78 -12.59 -24.01
N LEU A 301 20.43 -13.29 -23.11
CA LEU A 301 19.92 -14.49 -22.47
C LEU A 301 20.01 -14.46 -20.96
N ILE A 302 21.19 -14.30 -20.36
CA ILE A 302 21.40 -14.46 -18.94
C ILE A 302 20.72 -13.33 -18.16
N SER A 303 21.02 -12.08 -18.51
CA SER A 303 20.41 -10.91 -17.86
C SER A 303 18.88 -10.89 -17.97
N PRO A 304 18.24 -11.11 -19.14
CA PRO A 304 16.80 -11.23 -19.24
C PRO A 304 16.19 -12.36 -18.41
N LEU A 305 16.87 -13.52 -18.30
CA LEU A 305 16.42 -14.62 -17.47
C LEU A 305 16.44 -14.26 -15.98
N ILE A 306 17.48 -13.56 -15.52
CA ILE A 306 17.54 -13.04 -14.15
C ILE A 306 16.37 -12.09 -13.88
N TYR A 307 16.10 -11.17 -14.80
CA TYR A 307 14.94 -10.26 -14.68
C TYR A 307 13.63 -11.02 -14.65
N LEU A 308 13.45 -12.02 -15.52
CA LEU A 308 12.30 -12.91 -15.47
C LEU A 308 12.12 -13.64 -14.13
N MET A 309 13.21 -14.03 -13.46
CA MET A 309 13.12 -14.73 -12.18
C MET A 309 12.77 -13.81 -11.02
N VAL A 310 13.15 -12.54 -11.10
CA VAL A 310 13.00 -11.56 -10.00
C VAL A 310 11.74 -10.72 -10.13
N LEU A 311 11.34 -10.37 -11.37
CA LEU A 311 10.20 -9.47 -11.61
C LEU A 311 8.85 -10.19 -11.42
N PRO A 312 7.81 -9.48 -10.97
CA PRO A 312 6.47 -10.03 -10.85
C PRO A 312 5.90 -10.39 -12.22
N ARG A 313 5.09 -11.44 -12.31
CA ARG A 313 4.50 -11.95 -13.56
C ARG A 313 2.98 -11.87 -13.56
N PRO A 314 2.36 -11.56 -14.70
CA PRO A 314 2.99 -11.16 -15.95
C PRO A 314 3.56 -9.74 -15.86
N ILE A 315 4.74 -9.50 -16.41
CA ILE A 315 5.42 -8.18 -16.33
C ILE A 315 4.56 -7.09 -16.98
N SER A 316 3.81 -7.42 -18.04
CA SER A 316 2.93 -6.48 -18.73
C SER A 316 1.86 -5.88 -17.84
N ALA A 317 1.31 -6.65 -16.90
CA ALA A 317 0.28 -6.15 -15.96
C ALA A 317 0.81 -5.09 -14.98
N HIS A 318 2.13 -4.99 -14.82
CA HIS A 318 2.78 -4.03 -13.94
C HIS A 318 3.28 -2.77 -14.66
N ILE A 319 2.91 -2.58 -15.95
CA ILE A 319 3.33 -1.44 -16.78
C ILE A 319 2.08 -0.82 -17.42
N LYS A 320 1.80 0.45 -17.09
CA LYS A 320 0.67 1.22 -17.67
C LYS A 320 1.17 2.39 -18.52
N SER A 321 0.38 2.81 -19.54
CA SER A 321 0.64 4.04 -20.29
C SER A 321 0.17 5.27 -19.51
N SER A 322 0.91 6.37 -19.61
CA SER A 322 0.56 7.64 -18.96
C SER A 322 -0.73 8.27 -19.48
N GLU A 323 -1.21 7.84 -20.65
CA GLU A 323 -2.43 8.37 -21.26
C GLU A 323 -3.71 7.91 -20.53
N ASN A 324 -3.62 6.81 -19.76
CA ASN A 324 -4.75 6.20 -19.05
C ASN A 324 -4.53 6.13 -17.53
N LEU A 325 -3.78 7.09 -16.96
CA LEU A 325 -3.51 7.11 -15.53
C LEU A 325 -4.65 7.78 -14.77
N THR A 326 -5.07 7.16 -13.67
CA THR A 326 -5.88 7.81 -12.66
C THR A 326 -5.10 8.98 -12.02
N ALA A 327 -5.77 9.92 -11.37
CA ALA A 327 -5.13 11.06 -10.72
C ALA A 327 -4.07 10.65 -9.68
N TYR A 328 -4.26 9.48 -9.04
CA TYR A 328 -3.29 8.90 -8.11
C TYR A 328 -2.07 8.31 -8.81
N GLU A 329 -2.27 7.55 -9.87
CA GLU A 329 -1.19 7.00 -10.70
C GLU A 329 -0.38 8.13 -11.35
N GLN A 330 -1.01 9.22 -11.71
CA GLN A 330 -0.33 10.41 -12.21
C GLN A 330 0.60 11.02 -11.14
N LYS A 331 0.18 11.06 -9.89
CA LYS A 331 1.04 11.50 -8.78
C LYS A 331 2.24 10.55 -8.56
N ILE A 332 2.02 9.24 -8.56
CA ILE A 332 3.13 8.26 -8.49
C ILE A 332 4.06 8.43 -9.69
N PHE A 333 3.52 8.61 -10.88
CA PHE A 333 4.29 8.86 -12.08
C PHE A 333 5.17 10.11 -11.95
N GLU A 334 4.63 11.21 -11.42
CA GLU A 334 5.39 12.43 -11.14
C GLU A 334 6.45 12.22 -10.05
N GLU A 335 6.15 11.50 -8.99
CA GLU A 335 7.11 11.13 -7.94
C GLU A 335 8.23 10.25 -8.49
N GLN A 336 7.91 9.25 -9.31
CA GLN A 336 8.89 8.43 -10.01
C GLN A 336 9.75 9.24 -10.99
N LEU A 337 9.18 10.23 -11.67
CA LEU A 337 9.88 11.11 -12.59
C LEU A 337 10.82 12.09 -11.90
N ASN A 338 10.43 12.57 -10.72
CA ASN A 338 11.18 13.55 -9.93
C ASN A 338 12.14 12.90 -8.92
N PHE A 339 12.17 11.55 -8.86
CA PHE A 339 13.08 10.84 -7.99
C PHE A 339 14.54 11.09 -8.36
N ASP A 340 15.29 11.70 -7.44
CA ASP A 340 16.72 11.89 -7.54
C ASP A 340 17.47 10.90 -6.63
N PRO A 341 18.17 9.89 -7.21
CA PRO A 341 18.94 8.92 -6.44
C PRO A 341 20.07 9.54 -5.62
N GLN A 342 20.56 10.73 -6.00
CA GLN A 342 21.61 11.41 -5.25
C GLN A 342 21.06 12.06 -3.99
N GLN A 343 19.89 12.69 -4.06
CA GLN A 343 19.19 13.23 -2.89
C GLN A 343 18.81 12.15 -1.89
N GLU A 344 18.34 11.00 -2.37
CA GLU A 344 17.99 9.86 -1.50
C GLU A 344 19.22 9.30 -0.76
N ARG A 345 20.36 9.18 -1.45
CA ARG A 345 21.64 8.78 -0.82
C ARG A 345 22.12 9.79 0.21
N LEU A 346 21.92 11.07 -0.03
CA LEU A 346 22.26 12.12 0.93
C LEU A 346 21.36 12.04 2.16
N LYS A 347 20.05 11.85 1.99
CA LYS A 347 19.10 11.63 3.11
C LYS A 347 19.50 10.44 3.97
N HIS A 348 19.86 9.29 3.38
CA HIS A 348 20.35 8.12 4.12
C HIS A 348 21.68 8.37 4.82
N LYS A 349 22.61 9.04 4.18
CA LYS A 349 23.95 9.32 4.75
C LYS A 349 23.90 10.26 5.96
N TYR A 350 22.92 11.17 6.00
CA TYR A 350 22.71 12.06 7.14
C TYR A 350 21.87 11.43 8.25
N ARG A 351 20.95 10.52 7.92
CA ARG A 351 20.13 9.78 8.89
C ARG A 351 20.96 8.84 9.78
N ASP A 352 22.00 8.19 9.23
CA ASP A 352 22.87 7.28 9.98
C ASP A 352 23.83 7.99 10.96
N ARG A 353 23.99 9.32 10.84
CA ARG A 353 24.94 10.07 11.67
C ARG A 353 24.35 10.75 12.90
N SER A 354 23.07 11.01 12.95
CA SER A 354 22.47 11.86 14.01
C SER A 354 21.37 11.21 14.83
N GLY A 355 20.78 10.09 14.41
CA GLY A 355 19.63 9.52 15.12
C GLY A 355 18.37 10.43 15.19
N GLU A 356 18.51 11.69 14.79
CA GLU A 356 17.46 12.69 14.76
C GLU A 356 17.11 13.04 13.30
N THR A 357 15.82 13.23 13.03
CA THR A 357 15.30 13.73 11.75
C THR A 357 15.70 15.19 11.57
N TYR A 358 16.92 15.43 11.11
CA TYR A 358 17.38 16.77 10.75
C TYR A 358 17.01 17.04 9.29
N ASP A 359 16.18 18.05 9.07
CA ASP A 359 15.89 18.56 7.72
C ASP A 359 17.08 19.38 7.22
N GLY A 360 18.21 18.68 7.06
CA GLY A 360 19.49 19.28 6.71
C GLY A 360 19.55 19.92 5.33
N ALA A 361 18.58 19.62 4.45
CA ALA A 361 18.50 20.24 3.13
C ALA A 361 18.02 21.69 3.24
N ALA A 362 16.99 21.95 4.03
CA ALA A 362 16.46 23.30 4.22
C ALA A 362 17.48 24.20 4.95
N ASP A 363 18.20 23.67 5.92
CA ASP A 363 19.21 24.44 6.69
C ASP A 363 20.51 24.67 5.89
N PHE A 364 20.91 23.74 5.04
CA PHE A 364 22.03 23.89 4.11
C PHE A 364 21.74 25.01 3.09
N TRP A 365 20.56 25.01 2.47
CA TRP A 365 20.17 26.05 1.51
C TRP A 365 19.97 27.42 2.17
N ARG A 366 19.53 27.48 3.43
CA ARG A 366 19.41 28.72 4.21
C ARG A 366 20.77 29.32 4.56
N LYS A 367 21.82 28.49 4.71
CA LYS A 367 23.21 28.92 4.97
C LYS A 367 23.99 29.33 3.72
N MET A 368 23.62 28.79 2.55
CA MET A 368 24.27 29.16 1.27
C MET A 368 23.71 30.42 0.66
N ASN A 369 22.53 30.89 1.07
CA ASN A 369 21.90 32.12 0.57
C ASN A 369 21.95 33.30 1.57
N LYS A 370 22.85 33.23 2.55
CA LYS A 370 23.32 34.35 3.36
C LYS A 370 24.77 34.69 3.00
#